data_7c6899763450c1f6516e6158bcade9e8
#
_entry.id   7c6899763450c1f6516e6158bcade9e8
#
_cell.length_a   1.000
_cell.length_b   1.000
_cell.length_c   1.000
_cell.angle_alpha   90.00
_cell.angle_beta   90.00
_cell.angle_gamma   90.00
#
_symmetry.space_group_name_H-M   'P 1'
#
loop_
_entity.id
_entity.type
_entity.pdbx_description
1 polymer ?
#
loop_
_entity_poly.entity_id
_entity_poly.type
_entity_poly.pdbx_seq_one_letter_code
_entity_poly.pdbx_strand_id
1 'polypeptide(L)'
;MLDERASPGPTFERIVCGVDGTPASLVAVRQALRLLDPGGSLHLAAAVHLAEAAHAGIAATHAARLLRSEAQTALEEARVVAPSADTKIADGEPGAVLLRVAEIERATLVAVGSHGRRRAAGILLGTVAARVLRDAACSVLVAREAHDEETWPHSVLVGLDGSAGSAAALAVARSVAERFGGSVRAVASLKDHFDREAALAIAPELEEQPGRAVDVLAAASQAADLVVVGSRGLHGLKALGSVSERVAHQARSSVLVVR
;
A
#
# COMPACT_ATOMS: atom_id res chain seq x y z
N MET A 1 37.52 -15.00 -0.47
CA MET A 1 36.92 -13.65 -0.54
C MET A 1 35.43 -13.89 -0.76
N LEU A 2 34.68 -14.04 0.34
CA LEU A 2 33.26 -14.34 0.32
C LEU A 2 32.51 -13.06 -0.03
N ASP A 3 31.76 -13.15 -1.10
CA ASP A 3 30.85 -12.11 -1.58
C ASP A 3 29.79 -11.86 -0.48
N GLU A 4 29.95 -10.77 0.24
CA GLU A 4 29.02 -10.27 1.24
C GLU A 4 27.84 -9.63 0.48
N ARG A 5 26.98 -10.51 -0.10
CA ARG A 5 25.71 -10.08 -0.65
C ARG A 5 24.92 -9.50 0.51
N ALA A 6 24.72 -8.21 0.47
CA ALA A 6 23.85 -7.49 1.39
C ALA A 6 22.54 -8.28 1.55
N SER A 7 22.15 -8.53 2.80
CA SER A 7 20.88 -9.18 3.11
C SER A 7 19.76 -8.46 2.36
N PRO A 8 18.89 -9.17 1.67
CA PRO A 8 17.76 -8.53 1.01
C PRO A 8 17.01 -7.67 2.02
N GLY A 9 16.63 -6.47 1.59
CA GLY A 9 15.87 -5.53 2.43
C GLY A 9 14.56 -6.13 2.95
N PRO A 10 13.82 -5.38 3.77
CA PRO A 10 12.58 -5.87 4.40
C PRO A 10 11.64 -6.44 3.34
N THR A 11 11.24 -7.65 3.57
CA THR A 11 10.50 -8.53 2.68
C THR A 11 9.02 -8.57 3.08
N PHE A 12 8.14 -8.90 2.13
CA PHE A 12 6.71 -9.02 2.38
C PHE A 12 6.29 -10.50 2.37
N GLU A 13 6.59 -11.18 3.49
CA GLU A 13 6.32 -12.61 3.65
C GLU A 13 4.84 -12.95 3.83
N ARG A 14 4.08 -12.05 4.47
CA ARG A 14 2.66 -12.25 4.76
C ARG A 14 1.90 -11.00 4.37
N ILE A 15 1.09 -11.13 3.33
CA ILE A 15 0.31 -10.01 2.80
C ILE A 15 -1.18 -10.28 3.04
N VAL A 16 -1.88 -9.29 3.58
CA VAL A 16 -3.35 -9.25 3.61
C VAL A 16 -3.82 -8.26 2.57
N CYS A 17 -4.67 -8.70 1.63
CA CYS A 17 -5.22 -7.84 0.60
C CYS A 17 -6.74 -7.71 0.75
N GLY A 18 -7.23 -6.47 0.80
CA GLY A 18 -8.66 -6.15 0.83
C GLY A 18 -9.32 -6.32 -0.53
N VAL A 19 -10.40 -7.10 -0.58
CA VAL A 19 -11.16 -7.39 -1.80
C VAL A 19 -12.61 -6.97 -1.61
N ASP A 20 -13.14 -6.17 -2.55
CA ASP A 20 -14.52 -5.68 -2.56
C ASP A 20 -15.22 -5.85 -3.91
N GLY A 21 -14.59 -6.55 -4.87
CA GLY A 21 -15.09 -6.78 -6.23
C GLY A 21 -14.94 -5.57 -7.16
N THR A 22 -14.23 -4.52 -6.75
CA THR A 22 -13.91 -3.39 -7.64
C THR A 22 -12.65 -3.66 -8.46
N PRO A 23 -12.50 -3.04 -9.65
CA PRO A 23 -11.26 -3.10 -10.41
C PRO A 23 -10.04 -2.66 -9.58
N ALA A 24 -10.20 -1.65 -8.71
CA ALA A 24 -9.12 -1.17 -7.84
C ALA A 24 -8.67 -2.23 -6.82
N SER A 25 -9.58 -3.05 -6.29
CA SER A 25 -9.20 -4.16 -5.41
C SER A 25 -8.48 -5.28 -6.15
N LEU A 26 -8.83 -5.55 -7.42
CA LEU A 26 -8.11 -6.51 -8.24
C LEU A 26 -6.69 -6.01 -8.62
N VAL A 27 -6.53 -4.72 -8.87
CA VAL A 27 -5.19 -4.10 -9.00
C VAL A 27 -4.37 -4.33 -7.74
N ALA A 28 -4.97 -4.13 -6.55
CA ALA A 28 -4.27 -4.38 -5.29
C ALA A 28 -3.84 -5.85 -5.14
N VAL A 29 -4.68 -6.81 -5.57
CA VAL A 29 -4.33 -8.24 -5.56
C VAL A 29 -3.13 -8.52 -6.47
N ARG A 30 -3.14 -8.01 -7.72
CA ARG A 30 -2.02 -8.19 -8.66
C ARG A 30 -0.72 -7.61 -8.11
N GLN A 31 -0.76 -6.40 -7.62
CA GLN A 31 0.41 -5.73 -7.06
C GLN A 31 0.91 -6.38 -5.76
N ALA A 32 -0.01 -6.82 -4.89
CA ALA A 32 0.33 -7.58 -3.69
C ALA A 32 1.04 -8.89 -4.04
N LEU A 33 0.53 -9.63 -5.02
CA LEU A 33 1.13 -10.89 -5.47
C LEU A 33 2.56 -10.68 -6.02
N ARG A 34 2.79 -9.58 -6.74
CA ARG A 34 4.13 -9.25 -7.25
C ARG A 34 5.10 -8.87 -6.12
N LEU A 35 4.62 -8.17 -5.09
CA LEU A 35 5.46 -7.81 -3.95
C LEU A 35 5.68 -8.97 -2.97
N LEU A 36 4.85 -10.01 -3.03
CA LEU A 36 4.97 -11.19 -2.16
C LEU A 36 6.31 -11.88 -2.37
N ASP A 37 6.99 -12.19 -1.28
CA ASP A 37 8.25 -12.92 -1.34
C ASP A 37 8.07 -14.37 -1.77
N PRO A 38 9.09 -14.97 -2.38
CA PRO A 38 9.07 -16.40 -2.66
C PRO A 38 8.83 -17.21 -1.38
N GLY A 39 7.80 -18.05 -1.39
CA GLY A 39 7.38 -18.83 -0.22
C GLY A 39 6.53 -18.09 0.80
N GLY A 40 6.20 -16.83 0.56
CA GLY A 40 5.27 -16.06 1.38
C GLY A 40 3.81 -16.47 1.19
N SER A 41 2.92 -15.90 2.00
CA SER A 41 1.47 -16.15 1.98
C SER A 41 0.67 -14.88 1.66
N LEU A 42 -0.36 -15.03 0.82
CA LEU A 42 -1.32 -13.98 0.50
C LEU A 42 -2.70 -14.37 1.03
N HIS A 43 -3.30 -13.49 1.82
CA HIS A 43 -4.63 -13.64 2.39
C HIS A 43 -5.57 -12.58 1.80
N LEU A 44 -6.57 -13.02 1.05
CA LEU A 44 -7.60 -12.16 0.48
C LEU A 44 -8.74 -12.03 1.48
N ALA A 45 -9.05 -10.81 1.91
CA ALA A 45 -10.07 -10.55 2.91
C ALA A 45 -11.21 -9.68 2.36
N ALA A 46 -12.44 -10.17 2.49
CA ALA A 46 -13.65 -9.41 2.17
C ALA A 46 -14.48 -9.17 3.44
N ALA A 47 -15.05 -7.97 3.55
CA ALA A 47 -15.89 -7.58 4.67
C ALA A 47 -17.35 -7.55 4.29
N VAL A 48 -18.21 -8.06 5.18
CA VAL A 48 -19.67 -7.94 5.08
C VAL A 48 -20.15 -6.93 6.12
N HIS A 49 -20.54 -5.75 5.68
CA HIS A 49 -20.95 -4.66 6.57
C HIS A 49 -22.45 -4.57 6.65
N LEU A 50 -23.04 -5.13 7.72
CA LEU A 50 -24.47 -5.26 7.92
C LEU A 50 -25.16 -4.03 8.54
N ALA A 51 -24.41 -2.97 8.87
CA ALA A 51 -24.98 -1.80 9.56
C ALA A 51 -26.16 -1.15 8.80
N GLU A 52 -26.15 -1.18 7.48
CA GLU A 52 -27.26 -0.67 6.65
C GLU A 52 -28.47 -1.63 6.62
N ALA A 53 -28.25 -2.93 6.84
CA ALA A 53 -29.30 -3.94 6.86
C ALA A 53 -30.00 -4.08 8.22
N ALA A 54 -29.37 -3.65 9.31
CA ALA A 54 -29.84 -3.86 10.68
C ALA A 54 -31.21 -3.21 10.99
N HIS A 55 -31.64 -2.23 10.22
CA HIS A 55 -32.94 -1.53 10.38
C HIS A 55 -34.09 -2.13 9.56
N ALA A 56 -33.85 -3.16 8.77
CA ALA A 56 -34.79 -3.64 7.75
C ALA A 56 -35.60 -4.92 8.15
N GLY A 57 -35.52 -5.40 9.38
CA GLY A 57 -36.28 -6.55 9.85
C GLY A 57 -35.99 -7.84 9.03
N ILE A 58 -37.06 -8.50 8.49
CA ILE A 58 -36.91 -9.72 7.66
C ILE A 58 -36.07 -9.47 6.41
N ALA A 59 -36.10 -8.24 5.85
CA ALA A 59 -35.25 -7.83 4.75
C ALA A 59 -33.75 -7.82 5.14
N ALA A 60 -33.40 -7.69 6.43
CA ALA A 60 -32.04 -7.75 6.91
C ALA A 60 -31.33 -9.09 6.63
N THR A 61 -32.05 -10.19 6.84
CA THR A 61 -31.50 -11.54 6.59
C THR A 61 -31.24 -11.76 5.10
N HIS A 62 -32.14 -11.26 4.23
CA HIS A 62 -31.97 -11.35 2.79
C HIS A 62 -30.78 -10.46 2.33
N ALA A 63 -30.70 -9.21 2.80
CA ALA A 63 -29.60 -8.31 2.51
C ALA A 63 -28.24 -8.89 2.98
N ALA A 64 -28.19 -9.50 4.16
CA ALA A 64 -26.98 -10.16 4.67
C ALA A 64 -26.52 -11.31 3.76
N ARG A 65 -27.46 -12.12 3.23
CA ARG A 65 -27.13 -13.19 2.27
C ARG A 65 -26.58 -12.63 0.96
N LEU A 66 -27.20 -11.58 0.43
CA LEU A 66 -26.74 -10.92 -0.79
C LEU A 66 -25.33 -10.35 -0.63
N LEU A 67 -25.07 -9.59 0.44
CA LEU A 67 -23.75 -9.03 0.71
C LEU A 67 -22.69 -10.12 0.88
N ARG A 68 -23.03 -11.23 1.52
CA ARG A 68 -22.11 -12.37 1.68
C ARG A 68 -21.86 -13.09 0.35
N SER A 69 -22.88 -13.23 -0.50
CA SER A 69 -22.74 -13.78 -1.86
C SER A 69 -21.86 -12.86 -2.74
N GLU A 70 -22.05 -11.54 -2.65
CA GLU A 70 -21.18 -10.58 -3.37
C GLU A 70 -19.73 -10.66 -2.89
N ALA A 71 -19.50 -10.75 -1.57
CA ALA A 71 -18.16 -10.90 -1.02
C ALA A 71 -17.51 -12.22 -1.47
N GLN A 72 -18.29 -13.31 -1.54
CA GLN A 72 -17.82 -14.59 -2.05
C GLN A 72 -17.42 -14.51 -3.52
N THR A 73 -18.28 -13.93 -4.38
CA THR A 73 -17.97 -13.72 -5.80
C THR A 73 -16.72 -12.86 -6.00
N ALA A 74 -16.58 -11.78 -5.23
CA ALA A 74 -15.40 -10.93 -5.29
C ALA A 74 -14.10 -11.69 -4.96
N LEU A 75 -14.15 -12.57 -3.95
CA LEU A 75 -13.00 -13.40 -3.59
C LEU A 75 -12.70 -14.47 -4.66
N GLU A 76 -13.73 -15.06 -5.29
CA GLU A 76 -13.57 -16.01 -6.39
C GLU A 76 -12.90 -15.35 -7.60
N GLU A 77 -13.33 -14.15 -7.98
CA GLU A 77 -12.67 -13.36 -9.02
C GLU A 77 -11.22 -13.03 -8.67
N ALA A 78 -10.95 -12.64 -7.44
CA ALA A 78 -9.59 -12.34 -6.97
C ALA A 78 -8.70 -13.61 -6.97
N ARG A 79 -9.26 -14.78 -6.68
CA ARG A 79 -8.53 -16.07 -6.76
C ARG A 79 -8.16 -16.48 -8.19
N VAL A 80 -8.85 -15.98 -9.20
CA VAL A 80 -8.39 -16.19 -10.59
C VAL A 80 -7.01 -15.56 -10.80
N VAL A 81 -6.77 -14.40 -10.16
CA VAL A 81 -5.48 -13.69 -10.21
C VAL A 81 -4.45 -14.33 -9.27
N ALA A 82 -4.88 -14.78 -8.10
CA ALA A 82 -4.03 -15.35 -7.05
C ALA A 82 -4.56 -16.73 -6.58
N PRO A 83 -4.37 -17.80 -7.37
CA PRO A 83 -5.01 -19.11 -7.11
C PRO A 83 -4.59 -19.78 -5.78
N SER A 84 -3.36 -19.50 -5.31
CA SER A 84 -2.82 -20.05 -4.05
C SER A 84 -3.17 -19.21 -2.82
N ALA A 85 -3.88 -18.09 -2.98
CA ALA A 85 -4.22 -17.22 -1.86
C ALA A 85 -5.31 -17.83 -0.96
N ASP A 86 -5.15 -17.68 0.34
CA ASP A 86 -6.18 -17.97 1.32
C ASP A 86 -7.29 -16.90 1.27
N THR A 87 -8.53 -17.30 1.54
CA THR A 87 -9.66 -16.37 1.50
C THR A 87 -10.37 -16.28 2.83
N LYS A 88 -10.80 -15.09 3.21
CA LYS A 88 -11.53 -14.85 4.46
C LYS A 88 -12.68 -13.86 4.26
N ILE A 89 -13.87 -14.24 4.69
CA ILE A 89 -15.01 -13.34 4.80
C ILE A 89 -15.26 -13.09 6.28
N ALA A 90 -15.37 -11.82 6.67
CA ALA A 90 -15.68 -11.46 8.05
C ALA A 90 -16.72 -10.34 8.12
N ASP A 91 -17.56 -10.41 9.16
CA ASP A 91 -18.56 -9.39 9.43
C ASP A 91 -17.93 -8.18 10.13
N GLY A 92 -18.31 -6.99 9.70
CA GLY A 92 -17.86 -5.74 10.30
C GLY A 92 -17.53 -4.65 9.30
N GLU A 93 -17.10 -3.51 9.81
CA GLU A 93 -16.64 -2.40 8.99
C GLU A 93 -15.33 -2.78 8.25
N PRO A 94 -15.24 -2.54 6.92
CA PRO A 94 -14.17 -3.10 6.09
C PRO A 94 -12.75 -2.81 6.58
N GLY A 95 -12.47 -1.56 6.96
CA GLY A 95 -11.13 -1.21 7.45
C GLY A 95 -10.78 -1.92 8.76
N ALA A 96 -11.75 -2.07 9.69
CA ALA A 96 -11.56 -2.81 10.93
C ALA A 96 -11.36 -4.31 10.70
N VAL A 97 -12.08 -4.87 9.73
CA VAL A 97 -11.92 -6.28 9.33
C VAL A 97 -10.50 -6.52 8.81
N LEU A 98 -10.03 -5.68 7.88
CA LEU A 98 -8.70 -5.82 7.31
C LEU A 98 -7.59 -5.71 8.36
N LEU A 99 -7.69 -4.74 9.27
CA LEU A 99 -6.71 -4.56 10.36
C LEU A 99 -6.70 -5.77 11.30
N ARG A 100 -7.86 -6.30 11.67
CA ARG A 100 -7.97 -7.49 12.50
C ARG A 100 -7.40 -8.74 11.81
N VAL A 101 -7.67 -8.92 10.50
CA VAL A 101 -7.10 -10.02 9.72
C VAL A 101 -5.58 -9.86 9.65
N ALA A 102 -5.08 -8.65 9.39
CA ALA A 102 -3.65 -8.37 9.36
C ALA A 102 -2.94 -8.68 10.69
N GLU A 103 -3.59 -8.40 11.81
CA GLU A 103 -3.07 -8.75 13.14
C GLU A 103 -3.03 -10.27 13.36
N ILE A 104 -4.12 -10.99 13.04
CA ILE A 104 -4.22 -12.45 13.18
C ILE A 104 -3.15 -13.15 12.35
N GLU A 105 -3.02 -12.75 11.07
CA GLU A 105 -2.07 -13.33 10.12
C GLU A 105 -0.63 -12.79 10.31
N ARG A 106 -0.41 -11.86 11.25
CA ARG A 106 0.88 -11.18 11.48
C ARG A 106 1.41 -10.61 10.18
N ALA A 107 0.57 -9.91 9.44
CA ALA A 107 0.90 -9.37 8.13
C ALA A 107 2.11 -8.43 8.19
N THR A 108 2.99 -8.54 7.19
CA THR A 108 4.09 -7.60 6.95
C THR A 108 3.68 -6.49 6.00
N LEU A 109 2.58 -6.71 5.24
CA LEU A 109 1.98 -5.73 4.35
C LEU A 109 0.45 -5.88 4.33
N VAL A 110 -0.26 -4.76 4.35
CA VAL A 110 -1.68 -4.70 3.98
C VAL A 110 -1.80 -3.99 2.64
N ALA A 111 -2.45 -4.63 1.66
CA ALA A 111 -2.72 -4.06 0.35
C ALA A 111 -4.20 -3.72 0.19
N VAL A 112 -4.48 -2.52 -0.33
CA VAL A 112 -5.84 -2.05 -0.60
C VAL A 112 -5.87 -1.25 -1.91
N GLY A 113 -7.01 -1.30 -2.62
CA GLY A 113 -7.26 -0.39 -3.74
C GLY A 113 -7.38 1.05 -3.24
N SER A 114 -7.01 2.01 -4.07
CA SER A 114 -7.09 3.44 -3.72
C SER A 114 -8.52 3.92 -3.47
N HIS A 115 -9.52 3.25 -4.02
CA HIS A 115 -10.95 3.57 -3.85
C HIS A 115 -11.79 2.29 -3.93
N GLY A 116 -12.97 2.29 -3.31
CA GLY A 116 -13.93 1.20 -3.33
C GLY A 116 -15.14 1.50 -4.22
N ARG A 117 -16.23 0.75 -4.03
CA ARG A 117 -17.49 0.83 -4.80
C ARG A 117 -18.11 2.23 -4.88
N ARG A 118 -17.94 3.07 -3.87
CA ARG A 118 -18.49 4.44 -3.81
C ARG A 118 -17.44 5.48 -4.23
N ARG A 119 -17.09 5.49 -5.53
CA ARG A 119 -16.19 6.51 -6.06
C ARG A 119 -16.95 7.82 -6.23
N ALA A 120 -16.63 8.83 -5.41
CA ALA A 120 -17.04 10.20 -5.67
C ALA A 120 -16.00 10.90 -6.57
N ALA A 121 -16.46 11.71 -7.52
CA ALA A 121 -15.56 12.48 -8.38
C ALA A 121 -14.61 13.34 -7.53
N GLY A 122 -13.30 13.24 -7.79
CA GLY A 122 -12.28 14.00 -7.07
C GLY A 122 -11.72 13.33 -5.80
N ILE A 123 -12.25 12.19 -5.33
CA ILE A 123 -11.70 11.46 -4.20
C ILE A 123 -10.60 10.51 -4.74
N LEU A 124 -9.36 10.77 -4.35
CA LEU A 124 -8.20 9.96 -4.74
C LEU A 124 -7.92 8.81 -3.76
N LEU A 125 -8.47 8.84 -2.54
CA LEU A 125 -8.30 7.80 -1.53
C LEU A 125 -9.64 7.51 -0.84
N GLY A 126 -10.05 6.23 -0.83
CA GLY A 126 -11.26 5.75 -0.18
C GLY A 126 -11.13 5.67 1.34
N THR A 127 -12.28 5.61 2.03
CA THR A 127 -12.34 5.56 3.50
C THR A 127 -11.63 4.34 4.10
N VAL A 128 -11.74 3.17 3.45
CA VAL A 128 -11.05 1.94 3.87
C VAL A 128 -9.55 2.10 3.75
N ALA A 129 -9.06 2.57 2.60
CA ALA A 129 -7.64 2.80 2.38
C ALA A 129 -7.07 3.85 3.35
N ALA A 130 -7.78 4.95 3.59
CA ALA A 130 -7.40 5.98 4.55
C ALA A 130 -7.32 5.43 5.99
N ARG A 131 -8.28 4.57 6.39
CA ARG A 131 -8.27 3.93 7.71
C ARG A 131 -7.11 2.95 7.85
N VAL A 132 -6.94 2.03 6.89
CA VAL A 132 -5.84 1.06 6.89
C VAL A 132 -4.50 1.78 6.93
N LEU A 133 -4.34 2.82 6.09
CA LEU A 133 -3.12 3.62 6.05
C LEU A 133 -2.79 4.28 7.39
N ARG A 134 -3.79 4.73 8.15
CA ARG A 134 -3.59 5.35 9.47
C ARG A 134 -3.33 4.34 10.58
N ASP A 135 -4.09 3.24 10.60
CA ASP A 135 -4.23 2.38 11.78
C ASP A 135 -3.43 1.05 11.67
N ALA A 136 -2.92 0.67 10.48
CA ALA A 136 -2.15 -0.57 10.33
C ALA A 136 -0.84 -0.53 11.12
N ALA A 137 -0.45 -1.65 11.72
CA ALA A 137 0.82 -1.80 12.43
C ALA A 137 2.00 -2.16 11.51
N CYS A 138 1.72 -2.62 10.29
CA CYS A 138 2.69 -3.01 9.26
C CYS A 138 2.66 -2.06 8.06
N SER A 139 3.51 -2.29 7.07
CA SER A 139 3.53 -1.52 5.82
C SER A 139 2.19 -1.57 5.09
N VAL A 140 1.88 -0.54 4.30
CA VAL A 140 0.61 -0.43 3.57
C VAL A 140 0.86 -0.08 2.11
N LEU A 141 0.30 -0.89 1.20
CA LEU A 141 0.21 -0.59 -0.21
C LEU A 141 -1.18 -0.01 -0.53
N VAL A 142 -1.21 1.20 -1.06
CA VAL A 142 -2.37 1.79 -1.71
C VAL A 142 -2.20 1.64 -3.21
N ALA A 143 -2.87 0.66 -3.78
CA ALA A 143 -2.72 0.29 -5.17
C ALA A 143 -3.54 1.19 -6.10
N ARG A 144 -2.92 1.56 -7.23
CA ARG A 144 -3.52 2.27 -8.36
C ARG A 144 -3.17 1.57 -9.65
N GLU A 145 -3.98 1.78 -10.68
CA GLU A 145 -3.69 1.29 -12.02
C GLU A 145 -2.29 1.74 -12.45
N ALA A 146 -1.49 0.79 -12.93
CA ALA A 146 -0.18 1.05 -13.49
C ALA A 146 -0.31 1.41 -14.97
N HIS A 147 0.66 2.13 -15.51
CA HIS A 147 0.74 2.36 -16.96
C HIS A 147 0.96 1.05 -17.73
N ASP A 148 1.76 0.16 -17.13
CA ASP A 148 2.01 -1.19 -17.61
C ASP A 148 1.98 -2.16 -16.41
N GLU A 149 0.97 -3.01 -16.36
CA GLU A 149 0.84 -4.00 -15.27
C GLU A 149 1.85 -5.16 -15.39
N GLU A 150 2.35 -5.44 -16.61
CA GLU A 150 3.27 -6.55 -16.85
C GLU A 150 4.67 -6.24 -16.30
N THR A 151 5.10 -5.01 -16.42
CA THR A 151 6.43 -4.55 -15.95
C THR A 151 6.41 -3.93 -14.56
N TRP A 152 5.22 -3.63 -14.01
CA TRP A 152 5.10 -3.01 -12.68
C TRP A 152 5.76 -3.85 -11.58
N PRO A 153 6.54 -3.25 -10.63
CA PRO A 153 7.02 -1.88 -10.60
C PRO A 153 8.42 -1.78 -11.24
N HIS A 154 8.56 -1.06 -12.34
CA HIS A 154 9.86 -0.84 -13.00
C HIS A 154 10.53 0.47 -12.58
N SER A 155 9.75 1.53 -12.40
CA SER A 155 10.24 2.83 -11.92
C SER A 155 9.76 3.11 -10.50
N VAL A 156 10.68 3.17 -9.54
CA VAL A 156 10.38 3.37 -8.12
C VAL A 156 10.88 4.74 -7.67
N LEU A 157 9.95 5.58 -7.18
CA LEU A 157 10.25 6.87 -6.58
C LEU A 157 10.30 6.73 -5.06
N VAL A 158 11.34 7.24 -4.40
CA VAL A 158 11.42 7.26 -2.94
C VAL A 158 11.59 8.69 -2.41
N GLY A 159 10.80 9.05 -1.41
CA GLY A 159 10.92 10.32 -0.69
C GLY A 159 11.87 10.18 0.48
N LEU A 160 12.91 11.02 0.54
CA LEU A 160 13.91 11.03 1.60
C LEU A 160 13.88 12.34 2.40
N ASP A 161 13.94 12.21 3.73
CA ASP A 161 14.08 13.32 4.67
C ASP A 161 15.25 13.13 5.65
N GLY A 162 16.06 12.07 5.46
CA GLY A 162 17.18 11.71 6.33
C GLY A 162 16.78 10.96 7.59
N SER A 163 15.49 10.70 7.82
CA SER A 163 15.02 9.91 8.95
C SER A 163 15.27 8.41 8.78
N ALA A 164 15.27 7.66 9.89
CA ALA A 164 15.32 6.20 9.85
C ALA A 164 14.14 5.59 9.05
N GLY A 165 12.95 6.23 9.07
CA GLY A 165 11.81 5.83 8.27
C GLY A 165 12.05 5.97 6.77
N SER A 166 12.68 7.06 6.33
CA SER A 166 13.03 7.25 4.92
C SER A 166 14.18 6.33 4.49
N ALA A 167 15.12 6.02 5.37
CA ALA A 167 16.17 5.02 5.11
C ALA A 167 15.58 3.62 4.91
N ALA A 168 14.62 3.20 5.75
CA ALA A 168 13.90 1.95 5.57
C ALA A 168 13.11 1.93 4.25
N ALA A 169 12.46 3.04 3.88
CA ALA A 169 11.76 3.19 2.62
C ALA A 169 12.70 3.04 1.41
N LEU A 170 13.91 3.61 1.48
CA LEU A 170 14.92 3.46 0.44
C LEU A 170 15.40 2.01 0.30
N ALA A 171 15.62 1.32 1.42
CA ALA A 171 16.03 -0.08 1.41
C ALA A 171 14.96 -0.96 0.72
N VAL A 172 13.68 -0.75 1.04
CA VAL A 172 12.55 -1.43 0.37
C VAL A 172 12.50 -1.07 -1.11
N ALA A 173 12.64 0.21 -1.47
CA ALA A 173 12.60 0.66 -2.86
C ALA A 173 13.70 0.00 -3.70
N ARG A 174 14.93 -0.08 -3.18
CA ARG A 174 16.06 -0.74 -3.84
C ARG A 174 15.84 -2.24 -3.99
N SER A 175 15.38 -2.92 -2.94
CA SER A 175 15.07 -4.36 -2.99
C SER A 175 13.99 -4.67 -4.02
N VAL A 176 12.91 -3.86 -4.08
CA VAL A 176 11.85 -3.99 -5.08
C VAL A 176 12.39 -3.75 -6.48
N ALA A 177 13.12 -2.65 -6.72
CA ALA A 177 13.68 -2.34 -8.03
C ALA A 177 14.66 -3.42 -8.52
N GLU A 178 15.55 -3.91 -7.64
CA GLU A 178 16.49 -4.99 -7.97
C GLU A 178 15.75 -6.27 -8.37
N ARG A 179 14.71 -6.66 -7.63
CA ARG A 179 13.92 -7.86 -7.92
C ARG A 179 13.26 -7.82 -9.29
N PHE A 180 12.85 -6.64 -9.76
CA PHE A 180 12.11 -6.47 -11.03
C PHE A 180 12.97 -5.85 -12.14
N GLY A 181 14.28 -5.70 -11.94
CA GLY A 181 15.17 -5.09 -12.94
C GLY A 181 14.83 -3.62 -13.22
N GLY A 182 14.24 -2.95 -12.25
CA GLY A 182 13.82 -1.56 -12.32
C GLY A 182 14.87 -0.56 -11.84
N SER A 183 14.46 0.70 -11.71
CA SER A 183 15.28 1.81 -11.24
C SER A 183 14.69 2.49 -10.02
N VAL A 184 15.54 3.07 -9.17
CA VAL A 184 15.13 3.88 -8.03
C VAL A 184 15.54 5.32 -8.27
N ARG A 185 14.61 6.24 -8.04
CA ARG A 185 14.83 7.67 -8.05
C ARG A 185 14.56 8.22 -6.64
N ALA A 186 15.58 8.75 -5.99
CA ALA A 186 15.50 9.32 -4.65
C ALA A 186 15.30 10.83 -4.73
N VAL A 187 14.28 11.36 -4.03
CA VAL A 187 13.93 12.79 -4.07
C VAL A 187 13.73 13.33 -2.67
N ALA A 188 14.29 14.54 -2.41
CA ALA A 188 14.05 15.31 -1.20
C ALA A 188 13.48 16.70 -1.54
N SER A 189 12.70 17.25 -0.61
CA SER A 189 12.13 18.60 -0.68
C SER A 189 13.05 19.62 -0.01
N LEU A 190 13.37 20.68 -0.72
CA LEU A 190 14.14 21.81 -0.15
C LEU A 190 13.30 22.72 0.76
N LYS A 191 11.99 22.64 0.71
CA LYS A 191 11.08 23.50 1.47
C LYS A 191 10.68 22.91 2.82
N ASP A 192 10.64 21.59 2.94
CA ASP A 192 10.36 20.91 4.18
C ASP A 192 11.68 20.61 4.91
N HIS A 193 11.60 20.44 6.22
CA HIS A 193 12.78 20.11 7.01
C HIS A 193 13.27 18.69 6.67
N PHE A 194 14.55 18.57 6.28
CA PHE A 194 15.19 17.28 6.08
C PHE A 194 16.65 17.32 6.54
N ASP A 195 17.16 16.20 6.98
CA ASP A 195 18.57 16.02 7.30
C ASP A 195 19.34 15.69 6.01
N ARG A 196 19.91 16.74 5.40
CA ARG A 196 20.58 16.64 4.12
C ARG A 196 21.81 15.72 4.18
N GLU A 197 22.58 15.79 5.27
CA GLU A 197 23.80 14.98 5.42
C GLU A 197 23.43 13.50 5.53
N ALA A 198 22.48 13.14 6.39
CA ALA A 198 21.97 11.78 6.54
C ALA A 198 21.35 11.25 5.24
N ALA A 199 20.59 12.08 4.50
CA ALA A 199 19.98 11.67 3.25
C ALA A 199 21.01 11.41 2.15
N LEU A 200 22.01 12.27 1.99
CA LEU A 200 23.09 12.08 1.01
C LEU A 200 24.01 10.91 1.38
N ALA A 201 24.17 10.60 2.67
CA ALA A 201 24.97 9.46 3.11
C ALA A 201 24.38 8.12 2.62
N ILE A 202 23.04 8.00 2.52
CA ILE A 202 22.34 6.78 2.06
C ILE A 202 22.00 6.79 0.58
N ALA A 203 21.89 7.98 -0.04
CA ALA A 203 21.58 8.18 -1.45
C ALA A 203 22.40 9.34 -2.01
N PRO A 204 23.66 9.10 -2.43
CA PRO A 204 24.50 10.15 -3.02
C PRO A 204 23.89 10.76 -4.30
N GLU A 205 23.03 9.99 -4.99
CA GLU A 205 22.30 10.39 -6.19
C GLU A 205 20.99 11.16 -5.90
N LEU A 206 20.78 11.60 -4.66
CA LEU A 206 19.57 12.30 -4.21
C LEU A 206 19.29 13.55 -5.04
N GLU A 207 18.09 13.64 -5.60
CA GLU A 207 17.58 14.82 -6.27
C GLU A 207 16.92 15.77 -5.26
N GLU A 208 17.47 16.94 -5.10
CA GLU A 208 16.89 18.00 -4.27
C GLU A 208 15.94 18.87 -5.11
N GLN A 209 14.68 18.92 -4.76
CA GLN A 209 13.63 19.59 -5.53
C GLN A 209 13.04 20.77 -4.76
N PRO A 210 12.84 21.95 -5.40
CA PRO A 210 12.14 23.07 -4.80
C PRO A 210 10.64 22.73 -4.64
N GLY A 211 10.03 23.15 -3.54
CA GLY A 211 8.61 22.90 -3.26
C GLY A 211 8.42 22.06 -2.01
N ARG A 212 7.16 21.85 -1.61
CA ARG A 212 6.82 20.99 -0.46
C ARG A 212 6.92 19.52 -0.84
N ALA A 213 7.33 18.67 0.08
CA ALA A 213 7.52 17.25 -0.17
C ALA A 213 6.29 16.56 -0.80
N VAL A 214 5.09 16.91 -0.34
CA VAL A 214 3.84 16.37 -0.89
C VAL A 214 3.68 16.74 -2.36
N ASP A 215 3.92 18.01 -2.71
CA ASP A 215 3.73 18.51 -4.08
C ASP A 215 4.79 17.92 -5.02
N VAL A 216 6.04 17.86 -4.55
CA VAL A 216 7.17 17.28 -5.27
C VAL A 216 6.93 15.79 -5.57
N LEU A 217 6.58 15.00 -4.54
CA LEU A 217 6.35 13.56 -4.70
C LEU A 217 5.08 13.27 -5.51
N ALA A 218 4.01 14.05 -5.35
CA ALA A 218 2.80 13.91 -6.14
C ALA A 218 3.04 14.22 -7.62
N ALA A 219 3.81 15.25 -7.94
CA ALA A 219 4.18 15.57 -9.33
C ALA A 219 5.09 14.48 -9.91
N ALA A 220 6.14 14.06 -9.20
CA ALA A 220 7.08 13.04 -9.64
C ALA A 220 6.43 11.66 -9.79
N SER A 221 5.32 11.37 -9.08
CA SER A 221 4.57 10.11 -9.17
C SER A 221 3.95 9.86 -10.55
N GLN A 222 3.80 10.89 -11.39
CA GLN A 222 3.26 10.73 -12.74
C GLN A 222 4.20 9.94 -13.67
N ALA A 223 5.51 9.94 -13.37
CA ALA A 223 6.53 9.24 -14.14
C ALA A 223 7.12 8.04 -13.36
N ALA A 224 6.44 7.59 -12.32
CA ALA A 224 6.85 6.45 -11.52
C ALA A 224 5.71 5.43 -11.42
N ASP A 225 6.04 4.15 -11.28
CA ASP A 225 5.06 3.07 -11.08
C ASP A 225 4.69 2.92 -9.60
N LEU A 226 5.68 3.17 -8.73
CA LEU A 226 5.54 3.02 -7.30
C LEU A 226 6.23 4.17 -6.56
N VAL A 227 5.50 4.83 -5.66
CA VAL A 227 6.08 5.77 -4.70
C VAL A 227 6.27 5.08 -3.37
N VAL A 228 7.48 5.13 -2.82
CA VAL A 228 7.81 4.54 -1.51
C VAL A 228 8.13 5.66 -0.53
N VAL A 229 7.49 5.66 0.61
CA VAL A 229 7.72 6.65 1.68
C VAL A 229 7.74 5.97 3.05
N GLY A 230 8.53 6.50 3.96
CA GLY A 230 8.46 6.08 5.37
C GLY A 230 7.15 6.52 6.01
N SER A 231 6.67 5.76 6.96
CA SER A 231 5.44 6.13 7.72
C SER A 231 5.63 7.33 8.63
N ARG A 232 6.89 7.65 9.01
CA ARG A 232 7.27 8.74 9.91
C ARG A 232 8.49 9.45 9.35
N GLY A 233 8.50 10.79 9.47
CA GLY A 233 9.67 11.60 9.21
C GLY A 233 10.47 11.92 10.48
N LEU A 234 11.34 12.93 10.43
CA LEU A 234 12.24 13.34 11.51
C LEU A 234 11.56 13.65 12.86
N HIS A 235 10.28 13.95 12.89
CA HIS A 235 9.56 14.32 14.12
C HIS A 235 8.89 13.16 14.87
N GLY A 236 9.01 11.92 14.43
CA GLY A 236 8.88 10.67 15.17
C GLY A 236 7.63 10.42 16.04
N LEU A 237 6.51 11.12 15.85
CA LEU A 237 5.26 10.86 16.57
C LEU A 237 4.68 9.48 16.20
N LYS A 238 3.97 8.83 17.14
CA LYS A 238 3.45 7.46 16.97
C LYS A 238 2.39 7.30 15.85
N ALA A 239 1.93 8.38 15.24
CA ALA A 239 0.95 8.39 14.16
C ALA A 239 1.62 8.42 12.77
N LEU A 240 0.85 8.10 11.73
CA LEU A 240 1.23 8.28 10.32
C LEU A 240 1.69 9.73 10.07
N GLY A 241 2.81 9.91 9.37
CA GLY A 241 3.33 11.23 9.02
C GLY A 241 2.39 11.98 8.06
N SER A 242 2.25 13.28 8.26
CA SER A 242 1.37 14.14 7.43
C SER A 242 1.79 14.17 5.94
N VAL A 243 3.05 13.94 5.64
CA VAL A 243 3.56 13.83 4.26
C VAL A 243 3.10 12.52 3.64
N SER A 244 3.35 11.38 4.32
CA SER A 244 3.01 10.04 3.81
C SER A 244 1.51 9.89 3.54
N GLU A 245 0.66 10.40 4.45
CA GLU A 245 -0.80 10.41 4.26
C GLU A 245 -1.21 11.24 3.05
N ARG A 246 -0.69 12.47 2.92
CA ARG A 246 -1.02 13.35 1.79
C ARG A 246 -0.48 12.85 0.46
N VAL A 247 0.70 12.25 0.45
CA VAL A 247 1.25 11.59 -0.75
C VAL A 247 0.34 10.43 -1.17
N ALA A 248 -0.10 9.60 -0.24
CA ALA A 248 -1.05 8.53 -0.53
C ALA A 248 -2.40 9.04 -1.08
N HIS A 249 -2.81 10.26 -0.72
CA HIS A 249 -4.00 10.92 -1.30
C HIS A 249 -3.76 11.50 -2.71
N GLN A 250 -2.59 12.07 -2.99
CA GLN A 250 -2.35 12.91 -4.16
C GLN A 250 -1.56 12.23 -5.28
N ALA A 251 -0.77 11.20 -4.98
CA ALA A 251 0.02 10.49 -5.96
C ALA A 251 -0.84 9.88 -7.08
N ARG A 252 -0.32 9.83 -8.28
CA ARG A 252 -0.98 9.25 -9.46
C ARG A 252 -0.70 7.75 -9.60
N SER A 253 0.43 7.29 -9.11
CA SER A 253 0.82 5.87 -9.06
C SER A 253 0.54 5.25 -7.69
N SER A 254 0.79 3.95 -7.57
CA SER A 254 0.69 3.22 -6.30
C SER A 254 1.62 3.78 -5.24
N VAL A 255 1.21 3.73 -3.98
CA VAL A 255 1.99 4.25 -2.85
C VAL A 255 2.21 3.14 -1.83
N LEU A 256 3.47 2.88 -1.51
CA LEU A 256 3.89 1.98 -0.44
C LEU A 256 4.40 2.82 0.74
N VAL A 257 3.70 2.71 1.86
CA VAL A 257 4.11 3.33 3.12
C VAL A 257 4.79 2.27 3.98
N VAL A 258 6.09 2.45 4.23
CA VAL A 258 6.94 1.51 4.98
C VAL A 258 6.90 1.82 6.46
N ARG A 259 6.73 0.77 7.28
CA ARG A 259 6.74 0.80 8.74
C ARG A 259 7.79 -0.10 9.33
#